data_a87277d70f39c643dfae44ecebbafdcd
#
_entry.id   a87277d70f39c643dfae44ecebbafdcd
#
_cell.length_a   1.000
_cell.length_b   1.000
_cell.length_c   1.000
_cell.angle_alpha   90.00
_cell.angle_beta   90.00
_cell.angle_gamma   90.00
#
_symmetry.space_group_name_H-M   'P 1'
#
loop_
_entity.id
_entity.type
_entity.pdbx_description
1 polymer ?
#
loop_
_entity_poly.entity_id
_entity_poly.type
_entity_poly.pdbx_seq_one_letter_code
_entity_poly.pdbx_strand_id
1 'polypeptide(L)'
;MSHSLFRLFIVSAVIFLDQWSKSLVIAFIGEYERLNILSFLDLTLIFNKGIAFSLFDYQSGLQTLPLIALSILAILFFILLLVRNIWSKIEEFGILLIIGGAIGNLIDRMNQGAVTDFILFYYERSFIDIDGLPAIRHFYFPAFNMADSFITIGILMLLTAELLKQNKENQ
;
A
#
# COMPACT_ATOMS: atom_id res chain seq x y z
N MET A 1 -4.85 16.19 -24.25
CA MET A 1 -3.93 15.07 -23.91
C MET A 1 -4.55 13.80 -24.44
N SER A 2 -3.81 12.95 -25.17
CA SER A 2 -4.36 11.67 -25.63
C SER A 2 -4.70 10.79 -24.42
N HIS A 3 -5.66 9.87 -24.58
CA HIS A 3 -6.10 8.97 -23.53
C HIS A 3 -4.93 8.14 -22.95
N SER A 4 -4.02 7.68 -23.82
CA SER A 4 -2.82 6.94 -23.42
C SER A 4 -1.82 7.80 -22.63
N LEU A 5 -1.64 9.07 -22.98
CA LEU A 5 -0.79 9.99 -22.25
C LEU A 5 -1.35 10.30 -20.85
N PHE A 6 -2.67 10.39 -20.72
CA PHE A 6 -3.30 10.55 -19.40
C PHE A 6 -3.05 9.34 -18.49
N ARG A 7 -3.26 8.13 -19.01
CA ARG A 7 -2.99 6.88 -18.28
C ARG A 7 -1.53 6.81 -17.80
N LEU A 8 -0.59 7.07 -18.70
CA LEU A 8 0.83 7.07 -18.38
C LEU A 8 1.16 8.13 -17.33
N PHE A 9 0.60 9.33 -17.44
CA PHE A 9 0.81 10.41 -16.47
C PHE A 9 0.36 10.01 -15.06
N ILE A 10 -0.85 9.43 -14.91
CA ILE A 10 -1.36 9.01 -13.59
C ILE A 10 -0.49 7.93 -12.97
N VAL A 11 -0.16 6.87 -13.71
CA VAL A 11 0.70 5.79 -13.20
C VAL A 11 2.07 6.33 -12.81
N SER A 12 2.68 7.18 -13.63
CA SER A 12 3.99 7.78 -13.32
C SER A 12 3.93 8.69 -12.09
N ALA A 13 2.85 9.46 -11.93
CA ALA A 13 2.67 10.33 -10.76
C ALA A 13 2.52 9.51 -9.46
N VAL A 14 1.75 8.43 -9.49
CA VAL A 14 1.60 7.52 -8.35
C VAL A 14 2.95 6.91 -7.95
N ILE A 15 3.70 6.36 -8.93
CA ILE A 15 5.03 5.79 -8.69
C ILE A 15 5.97 6.85 -8.12
N PHE A 16 5.98 8.04 -8.71
CA PHE A 16 6.83 9.14 -8.24
C PHE A 16 6.51 9.53 -6.79
N LEU A 17 5.24 9.73 -6.45
CA LEU A 17 4.82 10.10 -5.10
C LEU A 17 5.19 9.02 -4.08
N ASP A 18 4.99 7.76 -4.42
CA ASP A 18 5.38 6.63 -3.56
C ASP A 18 6.89 6.61 -3.33
N GLN A 19 7.70 6.58 -4.38
CA GLN A 19 9.15 6.48 -4.28
C GLN A 19 9.78 7.73 -3.66
N TRP A 20 9.23 8.91 -3.94
CA TRP A 20 9.67 10.15 -3.35
C TRP A 20 9.40 10.19 -1.84
N SER A 21 8.19 9.82 -1.39
CA SER A 21 7.86 9.76 0.03
C SER A 21 8.74 8.75 0.79
N LYS A 22 8.96 7.56 0.22
CA LYS A 22 9.85 6.53 0.78
C LYS A 22 11.29 7.03 0.90
N SER A 23 11.80 7.70 -0.14
CA SER A 23 13.17 8.24 -0.11
C SER A 23 13.36 9.33 0.95
N LEU A 24 12.34 10.17 1.17
CA LEU A 24 12.36 11.15 2.26
C LEU A 24 12.42 10.47 3.63
N VAL A 25 11.57 9.47 3.85
CA VAL A 25 11.54 8.75 5.12
C VAL A 25 12.88 8.05 5.40
N ILE A 26 13.45 7.37 4.40
CA ILE A 26 14.77 6.73 4.53
C ILE A 26 15.88 7.75 4.85
N ALA A 27 15.78 8.97 4.31
CA ALA A 27 16.79 10.01 4.53
C ALA A 27 16.72 10.66 5.92
N PHE A 28 15.54 10.71 6.54
CA PHE A 28 15.32 11.50 7.76
C PHE A 28 14.91 10.70 9.00
N ILE A 29 14.52 9.43 8.85
CA ILE A 29 14.05 8.59 9.97
C ILE A 29 14.92 7.34 10.05
N GLY A 30 15.43 7.05 11.24
CA GLY A 30 16.18 5.81 11.50
C GLY A 30 15.28 4.58 11.49
N GLU A 31 15.84 3.41 11.18
CA GLU A 31 15.07 2.16 11.19
C GLU A 31 14.47 1.90 12.58
N TYR A 32 13.17 1.63 12.64
CA TYR A 32 12.34 1.49 13.86
C TYR A 32 12.22 2.77 14.71
N GLU A 33 12.81 3.88 14.30
CA GLU A 33 12.55 5.17 14.93
C GLU A 33 11.09 5.59 14.69
N ARG A 34 10.52 6.34 15.66
CA ARG A 34 9.16 6.86 15.57
C ARG A 34 9.16 8.36 15.75
N LEU A 35 8.59 9.04 14.78
CA LEU A 35 8.32 10.47 14.83
C LEU A 35 6.82 10.68 15.03
N ASN A 36 6.43 11.12 16.22
CA ASN A 36 5.03 11.39 16.51
C ASN A 36 4.55 12.63 15.74
N ILE A 37 3.53 12.46 14.92
CA ILE A 37 2.91 13.52 14.12
C ILE A 37 1.58 13.97 14.75
N LEU A 38 0.75 13.00 15.15
CA LEU A 38 -0.55 13.21 15.79
C LEU A 38 -0.73 12.18 16.89
N SER A 39 -1.70 12.41 17.80
CA SER A 39 -2.00 11.49 18.91
C SER A 39 -2.42 10.06 18.49
N PHE A 40 -2.57 9.82 17.19
CA PHE A 40 -2.97 8.53 16.61
C PHE A 40 -2.14 8.15 15.39
N LEU A 41 -1.11 8.94 15.02
CA LEU A 41 -0.32 8.78 13.80
C LEU A 41 1.15 9.08 14.08
N ASP A 42 1.99 8.08 13.83
CA ASP A 42 3.44 8.21 13.80
C ASP A 42 3.96 8.02 12.36
N LEU A 43 5.11 8.65 12.06
CA LEU A 43 5.98 8.19 10.99
C LEU A 43 7.06 7.30 11.58
N THR A 44 7.36 6.22 10.87
CA THR A 44 8.41 5.25 11.25
C THR A 44 9.13 4.77 10.00
N LEU A 45 10.22 4.05 10.15
CA LEU A 45 10.87 3.35 9.03
C LEU A 45 10.91 1.86 9.32
N ILE A 46 10.18 1.09 8.53
CA ILE A 46 10.14 -0.38 8.62
C ILE A 46 10.36 -0.97 7.24
N PHE A 47 11.34 -1.88 7.13
CA PHE A 47 11.55 -2.67 5.91
C PHE A 47 10.75 -3.97 5.98
N ASN A 48 9.60 -4.00 5.31
CA ASN A 48 8.65 -5.10 5.33
C ASN A 48 9.04 -6.18 4.30
N LYS A 49 9.57 -7.29 4.79
CA LYS A 49 9.94 -8.46 3.97
C LYS A 49 8.78 -9.40 3.67
N GLY A 50 7.54 -9.03 4.06
CA GLY A 50 6.38 -9.90 3.87
C GLY A 50 6.25 -10.96 4.95
N ILE A 51 6.15 -10.55 6.22
CA ILE A 51 6.14 -11.38 7.45
C ILE A 51 5.13 -12.54 7.44
N ALA A 52 4.04 -12.45 6.64
CA ALA A 52 3.10 -13.55 6.47
C ALA A 52 3.77 -14.86 5.96
N PHE A 53 4.98 -14.76 5.43
CA PHE A 53 5.79 -15.88 4.94
C PHE A 53 7.03 -16.16 5.80
N SER A 54 7.12 -15.68 7.03
CA SER A 54 8.17 -16.03 7.99
C SER A 54 8.24 -17.55 8.30
N LEU A 55 7.25 -18.33 7.87
CA LEU A 55 7.32 -19.80 7.79
C LEU A 55 8.44 -20.32 6.87
N PHE A 56 9.03 -19.45 6.04
CA PHE A 56 10.12 -19.77 5.13
C PHE A 56 11.35 -18.88 5.39
N ASP A 57 11.70 -18.70 6.67
CA ASP A 57 12.88 -17.95 7.08
C ASP A 57 14.18 -18.69 6.68
N TYR A 58 14.40 -18.76 5.37
CA TYR A 58 15.68 -19.14 4.81
C TYR A 58 16.54 -17.88 4.68
N GLN A 59 17.72 -17.89 5.26
CA GLN A 59 18.75 -16.83 5.21
C GLN A 59 19.14 -16.39 3.77
N SER A 60 18.53 -16.96 2.75
CA SER A 60 18.88 -16.80 1.32
C SER A 60 18.16 -15.67 0.59
N GLY A 61 17.23 -14.91 1.22
CA GLY A 61 16.47 -13.84 0.52
C GLY A 61 15.47 -14.35 -0.56
N LEU A 62 15.36 -15.67 -0.77
CA LEU A 62 14.46 -16.27 -1.76
C LEU A 62 12.98 -16.05 -1.47
N GLN A 63 12.63 -15.72 -0.23
CA GLN A 63 11.27 -15.39 0.20
C GLN A 63 10.65 -14.19 -0.53
N THR A 64 11.46 -13.30 -1.08
CA THR A 64 10.98 -12.12 -1.83
C THR A 64 10.53 -12.48 -3.24
N LEU A 65 11.06 -13.55 -3.84
CA LEU A 65 10.73 -13.95 -5.21
C LEU A 65 9.24 -14.26 -5.43
N PRO A 66 8.54 -15.01 -4.57
CA PRO A 66 7.10 -15.22 -4.70
C PRO A 66 6.30 -13.90 -4.66
N LEU A 67 6.71 -12.96 -3.82
CA LEU A 67 6.05 -11.65 -3.72
C LEU A 67 6.30 -10.78 -4.95
N ILE A 68 7.49 -10.84 -5.53
CA ILE A 68 7.82 -10.19 -6.81
C ILE A 68 6.96 -10.79 -7.92
N ALA A 69 6.90 -12.13 -8.02
CA ALA A 69 6.10 -12.81 -9.02
C ALA A 69 4.61 -12.46 -8.89
N LEU A 70 4.06 -12.48 -7.67
CA LEU A 70 2.67 -12.08 -7.40
C LEU A 70 2.41 -10.63 -7.79
N SER A 71 3.33 -9.71 -7.47
CA SER A 71 3.21 -8.30 -7.87
C SER A 71 3.18 -8.14 -9.39
N ILE A 72 4.06 -8.83 -10.11
CA ILE A 72 4.09 -8.83 -11.58
C ILE A 72 2.78 -9.38 -12.16
N LEU A 73 2.30 -10.52 -11.65
CA LEU A 73 1.03 -11.10 -12.09
C LEU A 73 -0.15 -10.17 -11.86
N ALA A 74 -0.21 -9.52 -10.71
CA ALA A 74 -1.25 -8.53 -10.41
C ALA A 74 -1.18 -7.33 -11.36
N ILE A 75 0.00 -6.78 -11.61
CA ILE A 75 0.20 -5.67 -12.55
C ILE A 75 -0.27 -6.08 -13.95
N LEU A 76 0.16 -7.24 -14.45
CA LEU A 76 -0.24 -7.74 -15.76
C LEU A 76 -1.77 -7.94 -15.85
N PHE A 77 -2.37 -8.51 -14.81
CA PHE A 77 -3.82 -8.67 -14.72
C PHE A 77 -4.55 -7.33 -14.88
N PHE A 78 -4.16 -6.31 -14.11
CA PHE A 78 -4.81 -4.99 -14.17
C PHE A 78 -4.53 -4.26 -15.49
N ILE A 79 -3.34 -4.44 -16.11
CA ILE A 79 -3.06 -3.94 -17.45
C ILE A 79 -3.98 -4.60 -18.49
N LEU A 80 -4.16 -5.92 -18.43
CA LEU A 80 -5.07 -6.64 -19.34
C LEU A 80 -6.52 -6.18 -19.16
N LEU A 81 -6.96 -5.92 -17.92
CA LEU A 81 -8.26 -5.32 -17.67
C LEU A 81 -8.38 -3.93 -18.32
N LEU A 82 -7.36 -3.09 -18.15
CA LEU A 82 -7.35 -1.72 -18.68
C LEU A 82 -7.44 -1.67 -20.21
N VAL A 83 -6.81 -2.63 -20.90
CA VAL A 83 -6.82 -2.72 -22.39
C VAL A 83 -8.20 -3.03 -22.95
N ARG A 84 -9.11 -3.64 -22.18
CA ARG A 84 -10.47 -3.95 -22.64
C ARG A 84 -11.33 -2.71 -22.92
N ASN A 85 -10.94 -1.54 -22.39
CA ASN A 85 -11.61 -0.23 -22.61
C ASN A 85 -13.14 -0.21 -22.35
N ILE A 86 -13.62 -1.06 -21.43
CA ILE A 86 -15.04 -1.17 -21.04
C ILE A 86 -15.36 -0.42 -19.75
N TRP A 87 -14.37 0.22 -19.16
CA TRP A 87 -14.42 0.79 -17.83
C TRP A 87 -14.99 2.22 -17.84
N SER A 88 -15.78 2.55 -16.84
CA SER A 88 -16.12 3.95 -16.54
C SER A 88 -14.86 4.73 -16.12
N LYS A 89 -14.94 6.07 -16.14
CA LYS A 89 -13.79 6.91 -15.74
C LYS A 89 -13.32 6.64 -14.30
N ILE A 90 -14.25 6.33 -13.40
CA ILE A 90 -13.93 6.03 -11.99
C ILE A 90 -13.18 4.70 -11.88
N GLU A 91 -13.67 3.67 -12.56
CA GLU A 91 -13.02 2.36 -12.58
C GLU A 91 -11.65 2.41 -13.22
N GLU A 92 -11.55 3.09 -14.36
CA GLU A 92 -10.27 3.28 -15.04
C GLU A 92 -9.24 3.96 -14.11
N PHE A 93 -9.65 5.05 -13.44
CA PHE A 93 -8.77 5.75 -12.51
C PHE A 93 -8.37 4.85 -11.34
N GLY A 94 -9.29 4.06 -10.78
CA GLY A 94 -9.00 3.06 -9.75
C GLY A 94 -7.97 2.04 -10.20
N ILE A 95 -8.10 1.49 -11.42
CA ILE A 95 -7.14 0.55 -12.01
C ILE A 95 -5.74 1.19 -12.13
N LEU A 96 -5.67 2.46 -12.57
CA LEU A 96 -4.40 3.17 -12.71
C LEU A 96 -3.70 3.39 -11.35
N LEU A 97 -4.46 3.68 -10.28
CA LEU A 97 -3.92 3.78 -8.93
C LEU A 97 -3.34 2.43 -8.45
N ILE A 98 -4.06 1.33 -8.69
CA ILE A 98 -3.61 -0.01 -8.33
C ILE A 98 -2.32 -0.37 -9.07
N ILE A 99 -2.26 -0.13 -10.38
CA ILE A 99 -1.07 -0.40 -11.19
C ILE A 99 0.12 0.41 -10.66
N GLY A 100 -0.04 1.72 -10.46
CA GLY A 100 1.02 2.60 -9.98
C GLY A 100 1.53 2.20 -8.61
N GLY A 101 0.64 1.92 -7.65
CA GLY A 101 1.01 1.45 -6.32
C GLY A 101 1.70 0.08 -6.33
N ALA A 102 1.17 -0.87 -7.12
CA ALA A 102 1.79 -2.19 -7.25
C ALA A 102 3.21 -2.10 -7.85
N ILE A 103 3.44 -1.21 -8.84
CA ILE A 103 4.77 -0.95 -9.39
C ILE A 103 5.68 -0.32 -8.33
N GLY A 104 5.20 0.64 -7.54
CA GLY A 104 5.96 1.27 -6.46
C GLY A 104 6.49 0.24 -5.46
N ASN A 105 5.63 -0.64 -4.96
CA ASN A 105 6.03 -1.73 -4.06
C ASN A 105 6.89 -2.81 -4.74
N LEU A 106 6.74 -3.02 -6.04
CA LEU A 106 7.60 -3.93 -6.81
C LEU A 106 9.03 -3.37 -6.93
N ILE A 107 9.18 -2.07 -7.19
CA ILE A 107 10.49 -1.39 -7.25
C ILE A 107 11.26 -1.61 -5.94
N ASP A 108 10.64 -1.41 -4.80
CA ASP A 108 11.26 -1.64 -3.50
C ASP A 108 11.75 -3.09 -3.35
N ARG A 109 10.89 -4.07 -3.66
CA ARG A 109 11.26 -5.49 -3.57
C ARG A 109 12.41 -5.87 -4.47
N MET A 110 12.49 -5.28 -5.67
CA MET A 110 13.57 -5.53 -6.60
C MET A 110 14.90 -4.88 -6.15
N ASN A 111 14.83 -3.69 -5.53
CA ASN A 111 16.03 -2.95 -5.15
C ASN A 111 16.62 -3.38 -3.82
N GLN A 112 15.79 -3.66 -2.82
CA GLN A 112 16.22 -3.90 -1.43
C GLN A 112 15.64 -5.16 -0.80
N GLY A 113 14.85 -5.94 -1.53
CA GLY A 113 14.24 -7.17 -1.04
C GLY A 113 13.11 -6.99 -0.02
N ALA A 114 12.68 -5.76 0.23
CA ALA A 114 11.64 -5.42 1.20
C ALA A 114 10.86 -4.20 0.73
N VAL A 115 9.64 -4.00 1.22
CA VAL A 115 8.86 -2.78 1.00
C VAL A 115 9.14 -1.81 2.13
N THR A 116 9.31 -0.53 1.81
CA THR A 116 9.47 0.55 2.80
C THR A 116 8.10 1.01 3.29
N ASP A 117 7.78 0.70 4.55
CA ASP A 117 6.55 1.10 5.23
C ASP A 117 6.86 2.18 6.27
N PHE A 118 6.00 3.21 6.35
CA PHE A 118 6.32 4.36 7.18
C PHE A 118 5.13 5.06 7.84
N ILE A 119 3.91 4.77 7.45
CA ILE A 119 2.69 5.32 8.05
C ILE A 119 2.21 4.34 9.12
N LEU A 120 2.20 4.75 10.37
CA LEU A 120 1.83 3.90 11.50
C LEU A 120 0.67 4.53 12.28
N PHE A 121 -0.52 3.97 12.11
CA PHE A 121 -1.66 4.34 12.97
C PHE A 121 -1.62 3.56 14.27
N TYR A 122 -1.98 4.23 15.35
CA TYR A 122 -2.14 3.60 16.66
C TYR A 122 -3.26 4.26 17.45
N TYR A 123 -3.74 3.54 18.46
CA TYR A 123 -4.61 4.11 19.47
C TYR A 123 -4.21 3.61 20.85
N GLU A 124 -4.42 4.45 21.85
CA GLU A 124 -4.14 4.15 23.24
C GLU A 124 -5.43 3.80 23.96
N ARG A 125 -5.40 2.77 24.75
CA ARG A 125 -6.51 2.40 25.64
C ARG A 125 -6.03 2.28 27.07
N SER A 126 -6.61 3.08 27.94
CA SER A 126 -6.44 2.94 29.38
C SER A 126 -7.31 1.80 29.89
N PHE A 127 -6.78 0.97 30.75
CA PHE A 127 -7.51 -0.10 31.45
C PHE A 127 -6.91 -0.25 32.86
N ILE A 128 -7.63 -0.97 33.74
CA ILE A 128 -7.12 -1.31 35.06
C ILE A 128 -6.51 -2.69 34.93
N ASP A 129 -5.23 -2.82 35.28
CA ASP A 129 -4.53 -4.10 35.25
C ASP A 129 -4.95 -5.02 36.41
N ILE A 130 -4.52 -6.27 36.38
CA ILE A 130 -4.85 -7.30 37.37
C ILE A 130 -4.49 -6.84 38.79
N ASP A 131 -3.45 -6.02 38.93
CA ASP A 131 -3.01 -5.43 40.20
C ASP A 131 -3.82 -4.19 40.64
N GLY A 132 -4.89 -3.83 39.92
CA GLY A 132 -5.73 -2.65 40.20
C GLY A 132 -5.07 -1.30 39.84
N LEU A 133 -3.92 -1.30 39.16
CA LEU A 133 -3.22 -0.08 38.73
C LEU A 133 -3.67 0.35 37.32
N PRO A 134 -3.74 1.66 37.05
CA PRO A 134 -4.02 2.15 35.70
C PRO A 134 -2.85 1.79 34.78
N ALA A 135 -3.17 1.14 33.65
CA ALA A 135 -2.23 0.79 32.60
C ALA A 135 -2.70 1.32 31.26
N ILE A 136 -1.75 1.66 30.38
CA ILE A 136 -2.01 2.10 29.02
C ILE A 136 -1.51 1.03 28.06
N ARG A 137 -2.36 0.58 27.15
CA ARG A 137 -1.99 -0.33 26.08
C ARG A 137 -2.11 0.39 24.74
N HIS A 138 -1.04 0.30 23.96
CA HIS A 138 -0.99 0.80 22.60
C HIS A 138 -1.37 -0.33 21.63
N PHE A 139 -2.28 -0.06 20.73
CA PHE A 139 -2.68 -0.94 19.64
C PHE A 139 -2.23 -0.32 18.34
N TYR A 140 -1.36 -1.01 17.62
CA TYR A 140 -0.78 -0.55 16.37
C TYR A 140 -1.46 -1.23 15.19
N PHE A 141 -1.85 -0.45 14.19
CA PHE A 141 -2.16 -0.98 12.87
C PHE A 141 -0.84 -1.33 12.16
N PRO A 142 -0.79 -2.37 11.31
CA PRO A 142 0.40 -2.63 10.51
C PRO A 142 0.84 -1.38 9.76
N ALA A 143 2.14 -1.06 9.81
CA ALA A 143 2.66 0.07 9.05
C ALA A 143 2.45 -0.16 7.55
N PHE A 144 2.23 0.91 6.81
CA PHE A 144 1.99 0.90 5.38
C PHE A 144 2.61 2.14 4.72
N ASN A 145 2.48 2.28 3.40
CA ASN A 145 3.08 3.35 2.60
C ASN A 145 2.09 4.00 1.64
N MET A 146 2.56 4.93 0.80
CA MET A 146 1.72 5.61 -0.20
C MET A 146 1.20 4.65 -1.28
N ALA A 147 2.02 3.67 -1.72
CA ALA A 147 1.58 2.67 -2.70
C ALA A 147 0.39 1.86 -2.19
N ASP A 148 0.42 1.40 -0.92
CA ASP A 148 -0.68 0.67 -0.30
C ASP A 148 -1.94 1.53 -0.19
N SER A 149 -1.78 2.82 0.10
CA SER A 149 -2.88 3.79 0.12
C SER A 149 -3.52 3.92 -1.27
N PHE A 150 -2.72 4.06 -2.33
CA PHE A 150 -3.21 4.13 -3.70
C PHE A 150 -3.90 2.84 -4.13
N ILE A 151 -3.34 1.67 -3.81
CA ILE A 151 -3.96 0.37 -4.09
C ILE A 151 -5.32 0.28 -3.38
N THR A 152 -5.38 0.63 -2.10
CA THR A 152 -6.61 0.57 -1.30
C THR A 152 -7.67 1.51 -1.86
N ILE A 153 -7.33 2.76 -2.17
CA ILE A 153 -8.24 3.73 -2.79
C ILE A 153 -8.74 3.19 -4.15
N GLY A 154 -7.85 2.66 -4.97
CA GLY A 154 -8.20 2.08 -6.26
C GLY A 154 -9.20 0.92 -6.14
N ILE A 155 -8.98 0.00 -5.20
CA ILE A 155 -9.90 -1.11 -4.90
C ILE A 155 -11.26 -0.57 -4.45
N LEU A 156 -11.29 0.39 -3.52
CA LEU A 156 -12.54 0.99 -3.05
C LEU A 156 -13.32 1.68 -4.18
N MET A 157 -12.62 2.33 -5.12
CA MET A 157 -13.25 2.92 -6.31
C MET A 157 -13.90 1.87 -7.20
N LEU A 158 -13.23 0.74 -7.45
CA LEU A 158 -13.80 -0.37 -8.23
C LEU A 158 -15.03 -0.97 -7.55
N LEU A 159 -14.94 -1.26 -6.24
CA LEU A 159 -16.05 -1.80 -5.47
C LEU A 159 -17.26 -0.85 -5.46
N THR A 160 -17.02 0.45 -5.25
CA THR A 160 -18.09 1.45 -5.24
C THR A 160 -18.76 1.57 -6.61
N ALA A 161 -17.98 1.57 -7.69
CA ALA A 161 -18.51 1.63 -9.04
C ALA A 161 -19.38 0.41 -9.36
N GLU A 162 -18.96 -0.80 -8.94
CA GLU A 162 -19.72 -2.03 -9.13
C GLU A 162 -21.05 -2.01 -8.37
N LEU A 163 -21.04 -1.59 -7.09
CA LEU A 163 -22.26 -1.47 -6.29
C LEU A 163 -23.26 -0.47 -6.89
N LEU A 164 -22.77 0.63 -7.45
CA LEU A 164 -23.61 1.63 -8.10
C LEU A 164 -24.24 1.12 -9.42
N LYS A 165 -23.54 0.23 -10.15
CA LYS A 165 -24.11 -0.42 -11.35
C LYS A 165 -25.23 -1.39 -10.97
N GLN A 166 -24.99 -2.27 -10.01
CA GLN A 166 -25.97 -3.25 -9.54
C GLN A 166 -27.27 -2.58 -9.03
N ASN A 167 -27.14 -1.46 -8.31
CA ASN A 167 -28.33 -0.71 -7.84
C ASN A 167 -29.15 -0.10 -8.99
N LYS A 168 -28.54 0.25 -10.12
CA LYS A 168 -29.26 0.76 -11.29
C LYS A 168 -29.95 -0.33 -12.10
N GLU A 169 -29.41 -1.54 -12.10
CA GLU A 169 -30.02 -2.70 -12.80
C GLU A 169 -31.21 -3.28 -12.04
N ASN A 170 -31.28 -3.04 -10.73
CA ASN A 170 -32.38 -3.52 -9.86
C ASN A 170 -33.55 -2.53 -9.72
N GLN A 171 -33.47 -1.35 -10.39
CA GLN A 171 -34.54 -0.35 -10.45
C GLN A 171 -35.24 -0.33 -11.80
#